data_ea4685bbfcbceedeceb86baddf607963
#
_entry.id   ea4685bbfcbceedeceb86baddf607963
#
_cell.length_a   1.000
_cell.length_b   1.000
_cell.length_c   1.000
_cell.angle_alpha   90.00
_cell.angle_beta   90.00
_cell.angle_gamma   90.00
#
_symmetry.space_group_name_H-M   'P 1'
#
loop_
_entity.id
_entity.type
_entity.pdbx_description
1 polymer ?
#
loop_
_entity_poly.entity_id
_entity_poly.type
_entity_poly.pdbx_seq_one_letter_code
_entity_poly.pdbx_strand_id
1 'polypeptide(L)'
;MDFNSIINDVNSKEDFMNFLVELRRDKEQKSEEWENNEITSYLEGICSWVDDMEGYFDNMHIDMPTNINWRFIATLFYVGKIYE
;
A
#
# COMPACT_ATOMS: atom_id res chain seq x y z
N MET A 1 -13.24 -3.38 5.56
CA MET A 1 -12.07 -2.76 6.21
C MET A 1 -11.53 -1.65 5.35
N ASP A 2 -11.29 -0.50 5.93
CA ASP A 2 -10.80 0.67 5.19
C ASP A 2 -9.28 0.77 5.34
N PHE A 3 -8.55 0.36 4.31
CA PHE A 3 -7.08 0.38 4.34
C PHE A 3 -6.51 1.79 4.41
N ASN A 4 -7.23 2.79 3.90
CA ASN A 4 -6.78 4.18 4.02
C ASN A 4 -6.70 4.60 5.48
N SER A 5 -7.69 4.24 6.29
CA SER A 5 -7.68 4.53 7.73
C SER A 5 -6.55 3.77 8.43
N ILE A 6 -6.36 2.51 8.08
CA ILE A 6 -5.31 1.68 8.68
C ILE A 6 -3.94 2.26 8.37
N ILE A 7 -3.70 2.63 7.10
CA ILE A 7 -2.42 3.20 6.67
C ILE A 7 -2.12 4.49 7.42
N ASN A 8 -3.11 5.34 7.61
CA ASN A 8 -2.92 6.61 8.32
C ASN A 8 -2.49 6.40 9.77
N ASP A 9 -2.80 5.25 10.34
CA ASP A 9 -2.45 4.92 11.72
C ASP A 9 -1.11 4.17 11.85
N VAL A 10 -0.41 3.91 10.75
CA VAL A 10 0.87 3.19 10.77
C VAL A 10 1.98 4.17 11.07
N ASN A 11 2.44 4.19 12.31
CA ASN A 11 3.46 5.13 12.78
C ASN A 11 4.64 4.46 13.49
N SER A 12 4.65 3.13 13.56
CA SER A 12 5.69 2.38 14.26
C SER A 12 5.89 1.02 13.63
N LYS A 13 6.94 0.33 14.06
CA LYS A 13 7.20 -1.04 13.65
C LYS A 13 6.01 -1.95 13.99
N GLU A 14 5.48 -1.82 15.19
CA GLU A 14 4.36 -2.64 15.65
C GLU A 14 3.11 -2.38 14.81
N ASP A 15 2.83 -1.13 14.51
CA ASP A 15 1.71 -0.77 13.66
C ASP A 15 1.86 -1.38 12.27
N PHE A 16 3.08 -1.36 11.73
CA PHE A 16 3.35 -1.92 10.42
C PHE A 16 3.18 -3.44 10.43
N MET A 17 3.63 -4.10 11.48
CA MET A 17 3.43 -5.54 11.62
C MET A 17 1.94 -5.90 11.63
N ASN A 18 1.14 -5.14 12.37
CA ASN A 18 -0.31 -5.33 12.41
C ASN A 18 -0.93 -5.09 11.04
N PHE A 19 -0.44 -4.09 10.31
CA PHE A 19 -0.90 -3.84 8.95
C PHE A 19 -0.63 -5.04 8.04
N LEU A 20 0.56 -5.62 8.12
CA LEU A 20 0.90 -6.79 7.31
C LEU A 20 0.02 -7.99 7.63
N VAL A 21 -0.30 -8.20 8.91
CA VAL A 21 -1.21 -9.26 9.32
C VAL A 21 -2.60 -9.04 8.70
N GLU A 22 -3.09 -7.81 8.72
CA GLU A 22 -4.40 -7.49 8.16
C GLU A 22 -4.40 -7.63 6.64
N LEU A 23 -3.32 -7.21 5.97
CA LEU A 23 -3.22 -7.34 4.51
C LEU A 23 -3.17 -8.81 4.11
N ARG A 24 -2.43 -9.63 4.85
CA ARG A 24 -2.38 -11.08 4.61
C ARG A 24 -3.76 -11.70 4.77
N ARG A 25 -4.47 -11.34 5.84
CA ARG A 25 -5.82 -11.86 6.09
C ARG A 25 -6.77 -11.46 4.97
N ASP A 26 -6.65 -10.23 4.50
CA ASP A 26 -7.46 -9.74 3.39
C ASP A 26 -7.22 -10.56 2.13
N LYS A 27 -5.96 -10.87 1.84
CA LYS A 27 -5.60 -11.71 0.68
C LYS A 27 -6.19 -13.11 0.81
N GLU A 28 -6.14 -13.68 1.99
CA GLU A 28 -6.67 -15.03 2.22
C GLU A 28 -8.19 -15.10 2.12
N GLN A 29 -8.89 -14.07 2.58
CA GLN A 29 -10.35 -14.08 2.71
C GLN A 29 -11.06 -13.39 1.57
N LYS A 30 -10.42 -12.44 0.89
CA LYS A 30 -11.04 -11.59 -0.11
C LYS A 30 -10.16 -11.42 -1.34
N SER A 31 -9.51 -12.50 -1.78
CA SER A 31 -8.60 -12.43 -2.93
C SER A 31 -9.31 -11.97 -4.20
N GLU A 32 -10.61 -12.15 -4.30
CA GLU A 32 -11.39 -11.69 -5.45
C GLU A 32 -11.42 -10.15 -5.56
N GLU A 33 -11.12 -9.45 -4.49
CA GLU A 33 -11.04 -7.99 -4.50
C GLU A 33 -9.66 -7.46 -4.88
N TRP A 34 -8.69 -8.38 -5.06
CA TRP A 34 -7.33 -8.01 -5.42
C TRP A 34 -7.18 -8.01 -6.94
N GLU A 35 -6.69 -6.90 -7.48
CA GLU A 35 -6.36 -6.83 -8.91
C GLU A 35 -5.14 -7.68 -9.21
N ASN A 36 -4.17 -7.74 -8.30
CA ASN A 36 -2.93 -8.47 -8.48
C ASN A 36 -2.87 -9.61 -7.47
N ASN A 37 -3.18 -10.81 -7.93
CA ASN A 37 -3.24 -12.00 -7.07
C ASN A 37 -1.97 -12.83 -7.09
N GLU A 38 -1.05 -12.57 -8.01
CA GLU A 38 0.22 -13.27 -8.10
C GLU A 38 1.34 -12.36 -7.62
N ILE A 39 2.39 -12.95 -7.07
CA ILE A 39 3.48 -12.14 -6.53
C ILE A 39 4.12 -11.28 -7.63
N THR A 40 4.24 -11.80 -8.85
CA THR A 40 4.81 -11.03 -9.96
C THR A 40 3.95 -9.82 -10.30
N SER A 41 2.64 -9.99 -10.43
CA SER A 41 1.75 -8.87 -10.74
C SER A 41 1.67 -7.89 -9.57
N TYR A 42 1.75 -8.40 -8.35
CA TYR A 42 1.79 -7.58 -7.16
C TYR A 42 3.01 -6.64 -7.16
N LEU A 43 4.18 -7.21 -7.46
CA LEU A 43 5.42 -6.42 -7.51
C LEU A 43 5.40 -5.42 -8.68
N GLU A 44 4.84 -5.80 -9.82
CA GLU A 44 4.67 -4.89 -10.94
C GLU A 44 3.77 -3.71 -10.58
N GLY A 45 2.70 -3.98 -9.83
CA GLY A 45 1.81 -2.93 -9.34
C GLY A 45 2.53 -1.92 -8.48
N ILE A 46 3.36 -2.40 -7.56
CA ILE A 46 4.16 -1.52 -6.70
C ILE A 46 5.12 -0.68 -7.56
N CYS A 47 5.81 -1.32 -8.51
CA CYS A 47 6.76 -0.64 -9.37
C CYS A 47 6.07 0.46 -10.18
N SER A 48 4.92 0.16 -10.77
CA SER A 48 4.17 1.13 -11.57
C SER A 48 3.71 2.31 -10.72
N TRP A 49 3.25 2.04 -9.51
CA TRP A 49 2.81 3.12 -8.63
C TRP A 49 3.97 4.03 -8.23
N VAL A 50 5.13 3.44 -7.91
CA VAL A 50 6.32 4.22 -7.56
C VAL A 50 6.73 5.13 -8.71
N ASP A 51 6.64 4.62 -9.94
CA ASP A 51 6.96 5.41 -11.13
C ASP A 51 6.01 6.59 -11.30
N ASP A 52 4.74 6.40 -10.94
CA ASP A 52 3.69 7.42 -11.11
C ASP A 52 3.43 8.25 -9.85
N MET A 53 4.12 7.98 -8.76
CA MET A 53 3.73 8.54 -7.46
C MET A 53 3.81 10.05 -7.37
N GLU A 54 4.68 10.71 -8.15
CA GLU A 54 4.70 12.16 -8.17
C GLU A 54 3.35 12.72 -8.61
N GLY A 55 2.77 12.13 -9.64
CA GLY A 55 1.44 12.52 -10.11
C GLY A 55 0.36 12.31 -9.05
N TYR A 56 0.46 11.19 -8.31
CA TYR A 56 -0.49 10.92 -7.24
C TYR A 56 -0.42 11.99 -6.15
N PHE A 57 0.78 12.33 -5.69
CA PHE A 57 0.93 13.35 -4.65
C PHE A 57 0.51 14.73 -5.13
N ASP A 58 0.81 15.08 -6.39
CA ASP A 58 0.33 16.33 -7.00
C ASP A 58 -1.20 16.39 -7.03
N ASN A 59 -1.84 15.33 -7.50
CA ASN A 59 -3.29 15.30 -7.64
C ASN A 59 -4.00 15.38 -6.29
N MET A 60 -3.40 14.82 -5.26
CA MET A 60 -3.98 14.84 -3.92
C MET A 60 -3.58 16.07 -3.12
N HIS A 61 -2.75 16.94 -3.67
CA HIS A 61 -2.23 18.13 -2.99
C HIS A 61 -1.52 17.78 -1.68
N ILE A 62 -0.76 16.68 -1.71
CA ILE A 62 0.01 16.20 -0.56
C ILE A 62 1.49 16.29 -0.93
N ASP A 63 2.31 16.77 0.00
CA ASP A 63 3.76 16.83 -0.22
C ASP A 63 4.34 15.42 -0.33
N MET A 64 5.21 15.21 -1.31
CA MET A 64 5.93 13.95 -1.41
C MET A 64 6.81 13.75 -0.17
N PRO A 65 6.82 12.53 0.39
CA PRO A 65 7.68 12.28 1.55
C PRO A 65 9.15 12.46 1.17
N THR A 66 9.87 13.26 1.95
CA THR A 66 11.31 13.43 1.78
C THR A 66 12.10 12.36 2.53
N ASN A 67 11.47 11.75 3.52
CA ASN A 67 12.03 10.65 4.28
C ASN A 67 11.06 9.48 4.25
N ILE A 68 11.61 8.28 4.13
CA ILE A 68 10.80 7.07 4.17
C ILE A 68 10.34 6.83 5.62
N ASN A 69 9.05 6.64 5.80
CA ASN A 69 8.47 6.37 7.12
C ASN A 69 7.59 5.11 7.04
N TRP A 70 7.13 4.65 8.19
CA TRP A 70 6.33 3.43 8.25
C TRP A 70 5.05 3.51 7.42
N ARG A 71 4.41 4.67 7.43
CA ARG A 71 3.19 4.88 6.64
C ARG A 71 3.46 4.75 5.15
N PHE A 72 4.57 5.31 4.67
CA PHE A 72 4.94 5.22 3.26
C PHE A 72 5.17 3.76 2.86
N ILE A 73 5.89 3.00 3.71
CA ILE A 73 6.14 1.59 3.45
C ILE A 73 4.83 0.81 3.39
N ALA A 74 3.92 1.06 4.33
CA ALA A 74 2.61 0.41 4.31
C ALA A 74 1.84 0.74 3.03
N THR A 75 1.95 1.98 2.56
CA THR A 75 1.31 2.39 1.31
C THR A 75 1.82 1.57 0.13
N LEU A 76 3.13 1.31 0.06
CA LEU A 76 3.70 0.51 -1.01
C LEU A 76 3.10 -0.90 -1.05
N PHE A 77 2.96 -1.52 0.11
CA PHE A 77 2.38 -2.86 0.18
C PHE A 77 0.90 -2.85 -0.18
N TYR A 78 0.19 -1.79 0.17
CA TYR A 78 -1.22 -1.70 -0.17
C TYR A 78 -1.44 -1.49 -1.67
N VAL A 79 -0.66 -0.60 -2.30
CA VAL A 79 -0.86 -0.32 -3.73
C VAL A 79 -0.58 -1.54 -4.59
N GLY A 80 0.28 -2.46 -4.13
CA GLY A 80 0.51 -3.70 -4.83
C GLY A 80 -0.76 -4.53 -5.01
N LYS A 81 -1.72 -4.38 -4.11
CA LYS A 81 -3.01 -5.06 -4.19
C LYS A 81 -3.84 -4.57 -5.37
N ILE A 82 -3.83 -3.27 -5.64
CA ILE A 82 -4.82 -2.64 -6.51
C ILE A 82 -4.27 -1.96 -7.75
N TYR A 83 -3.01 -1.59 -7.79
CA TYR A 83 -2.47 -0.77 -8.88
C TYR A 83 -1.99 -1.64 -10.04
N GLU A 84 -2.28 -1.16 -11.24
CA GLU A 84 -1.86 -1.86 -12.47
C GLU A 84 -0.74 -1.12 -13.20
#